data_db48574eac847243323cd94b95c085c0
#
_entry.id   db48574eac847243323cd94b95c085c0
#
_cell.length_a   1.000
_cell.length_b   1.000
_cell.length_c   1.000
_cell.angle_alpha   90.00
_cell.angle_beta   90.00
_cell.angle_gamma   90.00
#
_symmetry.space_group_name_H-M   'P 1'
#
loop_
_entity.id
_entity.type
_entity.pdbx_description
1 polymer ?
#
loop_
_entity_poly.entity_id
_entity_poly.type
_entity_poly.pdbx_seq_one_letter_code
_entity_poly.pdbx_strand_id
1 'polypeptide(L)'
;MKVFIQKTCGPLIQRLPPQWCRPFSCLPYLGKAFYSRYLSGYPQKESGKAPHCYVLEQKKTVHILDAMHIQHGKGMSFAGKKVALVAHWDPQACIDPYVCFYARALKDMGYAVVLTSDRELQLTEASLSCFDAIIWRSCLGYDFTSWKGALEKLPSLALASELIFTNDSIFGPIHSLYDVHTCMNALQCDFWGLSSSNERQLHLQSFYLVFRKN
;
A
#
# COMPACT_ATOMS: atom_id res chain seq x y z
N MET A 1 -19.75 3.46 1.10
CA MET A 1 -18.28 3.47 0.91
C MET A 1 -17.94 4.67 0.04
N LYS A 2 -17.07 5.58 0.50
CA LYS A 2 -16.67 6.76 -0.27
C LYS A 2 -15.36 6.43 -0.98
N VAL A 3 -15.38 6.39 -2.29
CA VAL A 3 -14.18 6.21 -3.13
C VAL A 3 -13.64 7.58 -3.47
N PHE A 4 -12.33 7.79 -3.32
CA PHE A 4 -11.68 9.06 -3.62
C PHE A 4 -10.76 8.91 -4.80
N ILE A 5 -10.87 9.87 -5.72
CA ILE A 5 -10.16 9.90 -6.99
C ILE A 5 -9.27 11.12 -7.02
N GLN A 6 -7.99 10.92 -7.31
CA GLN A 6 -7.09 12.01 -7.62
C GLN A 6 -6.74 11.97 -9.11
N LYS A 7 -7.14 13.02 -9.83
CA LYS A 7 -6.72 13.28 -11.20
C LYS A 7 -6.53 14.77 -11.46
N THR A 8 -5.64 15.06 -12.36
CA THR A 8 -5.67 16.26 -13.22
C THR A 8 -6.90 16.17 -14.17
N CYS A 9 -8.12 16.20 -13.63
CA CYS A 9 -9.35 15.99 -14.37
C CYS A 9 -10.22 17.24 -14.37
N GLY A 10 -9.94 18.21 -15.25
CA GLY A 10 -10.79 19.37 -15.39
C GLY A 10 -12.26 19.06 -15.75
N PRO A 11 -12.59 18.28 -16.77
CA PRO A 11 -13.99 18.15 -17.24
C PRO A 11 -14.88 17.17 -16.48
N LEU A 12 -14.33 16.15 -15.79
CA LEU A 12 -15.13 15.13 -15.11
C LEU A 12 -15.57 15.51 -13.70
N ILE A 13 -14.82 16.40 -13.03
CA ILE A 13 -15.17 16.92 -11.70
C ILE A 13 -16.51 17.66 -11.72
N GLN A 14 -16.89 18.26 -12.85
CA GLN A 14 -18.17 18.96 -13.02
C GLN A 14 -19.39 18.02 -13.00
N ARG A 15 -19.20 16.70 -13.19
CA ARG A 15 -20.27 15.70 -13.17
C ARG A 15 -20.45 15.00 -11.82
N LEU A 16 -19.58 15.27 -10.87
CA LEU A 16 -19.69 14.72 -9.51
C LEU A 16 -20.58 15.63 -8.65
N PRO A 17 -21.34 15.05 -7.70
CA PRO A 17 -22.11 15.85 -6.74
C PRO A 17 -21.21 16.87 -6.04
N PRO A 18 -21.66 18.12 -5.77
CA PRO A 18 -20.84 19.20 -5.22
C PRO A 18 -20.10 18.83 -3.91
N GLN A 19 -20.67 17.93 -3.13
CA GLN A 19 -20.05 17.40 -1.91
C GLN A 19 -18.77 16.58 -2.15
N TRP A 20 -18.55 16.13 -3.38
CA TRP A 20 -17.41 15.31 -3.79
C TRP A 20 -16.27 16.14 -4.39
N CYS A 21 -16.57 17.39 -4.79
CA CYS A 21 -15.63 18.27 -5.47
C CYS A 21 -14.77 19.12 -4.51
N ARG A 22 -15.20 19.29 -3.25
CA ARG A 22 -14.51 20.15 -2.27
C ARG A 22 -13.10 19.75 -1.85
N PRO A 23 -12.68 18.45 -1.91
CA PRO A 23 -11.35 18.04 -1.45
C PRO A 23 -10.20 18.38 -2.39
N PHE A 24 -10.47 18.72 -3.65
CA PHE A 24 -9.42 18.77 -4.68
C PHE A 24 -8.55 20.04 -4.67
N SER A 25 -8.98 21.10 -4.00
CA SER A 25 -8.20 22.33 -3.86
C SER A 25 -6.98 22.24 -2.92
N CYS A 26 -6.89 21.16 -2.12
CA CYS A 26 -5.82 20.96 -1.12
C CYS A 26 -4.69 20.04 -1.58
N LEU A 27 -4.72 19.53 -2.80
CA LEU A 27 -3.81 18.52 -3.32
C LEU A 27 -2.32 18.89 -3.39
N PRO A 28 -1.92 20.15 -3.70
CA PRO A 28 -0.50 20.53 -3.65
C PRO A 28 0.12 20.42 -2.24
N TYR A 29 -0.71 20.52 -1.21
CA TYR A 29 -0.28 20.40 0.19
C TYR A 29 -0.15 18.94 0.66
N LEU A 30 -0.94 18.02 0.11
CA LEU A 30 -0.92 16.61 0.51
C LEU A 30 0.41 15.93 0.20
N GLY A 31 1.00 16.20 -0.97
CA GLY A 31 2.31 15.65 -1.34
C GLY A 31 3.43 16.08 -0.39
N LYS A 32 3.49 17.37 -0.03
CA LYS A 32 4.51 17.91 0.89
C LYS A 32 4.25 17.47 2.34
N ALA A 33 3.01 17.49 2.80
CA ALA A 33 2.65 17.07 4.16
C ALA A 33 2.83 15.57 4.35
N PHE A 34 2.52 14.76 3.35
CA PHE A 34 2.74 13.32 3.35
C PHE A 34 4.23 12.99 3.38
N TYR A 35 5.02 13.62 2.52
CA TYR A 35 6.47 13.44 2.47
C TYR A 35 7.15 13.88 3.77
N SER A 36 6.80 15.05 4.32
CA SER A 36 7.40 15.55 5.56
C SER A 36 6.99 14.73 6.78
N ARG A 37 5.78 14.19 6.81
CA ARG A 37 5.22 13.50 7.98
C ARG A 37 5.60 12.02 8.08
N TYR A 38 5.72 11.33 6.96
CA TYR A 38 5.98 9.88 6.93
C TYR A 38 7.43 9.53 6.58
N LEU A 39 8.14 10.43 5.91
CA LEU A 39 9.54 10.21 5.54
C LEU A 39 10.54 11.03 6.36
N SER A 40 10.12 12.14 7.00
CA SER A 40 10.97 13.00 7.85
C SER A 40 10.73 12.88 9.36
N GLY A 41 9.87 11.97 9.80
CA GLY A 41 9.50 11.85 11.20
C GLY A 41 8.25 12.65 11.59
N TYR A 42 7.61 12.26 12.68
CA TYR A 42 6.37 12.85 13.18
C TYR A 42 6.50 14.35 13.43
N PRO A 43 5.47 15.17 13.10
CA PRO A 43 5.47 16.57 13.49
C PRO A 43 5.48 16.67 15.01
N GLN A 44 6.35 17.53 15.52
CA GLN A 44 6.38 17.87 16.94
C GLN A 44 5.02 18.45 17.34
N LYS A 45 4.36 17.86 18.34
CA LYS A 45 3.32 18.56 19.06
C LYS A 45 3.96 19.75 19.77
N GLU A 46 3.37 20.93 19.61
CA GLU A 46 3.65 22.11 20.43
C GLU A 46 3.17 21.87 21.87
N SER A 47 3.78 21.00 22.57
CA SER A 47 3.65 20.84 24.01
C SER A 47 5.03 20.51 24.53
N GLY A 48 5.85 21.51 24.75
CA GLY A 48 7.09 21.63 25.55
C GLY A 48 7.89 20.42 26.02
N LYS A 49 7.48 19.22 25.71
CA LYS A 49 8.24 17.97 25.81
C LYS A 49 8.29 17.39 24.41
N ALA A 50 9.45 17.41 23.81
CA ALA A 50 9.71 16.62 22.61
C ALA A 50 9.10 15.22 22.84
N PRO A 51 8.20 14.73 21.94
CA PRO A 51 7.91 13.32 21.94
C PRO A 51 9.28 12.67 21.88
N HIS A 52 9.47 11.56 22.59
CA HIS A 52 10.65 10.73 22.36
C HIS A 52 10.69 10.53 20.84
N CYS A 53 11.32 11.46 20.14
CA CYS A 53 11.84 11.17 18.86
C CYS A 53 12.71 9.97 19.16
N TYR A 54 12.40 8.84 18.59
CA TYR A 54 13.41 7.84 18.40
C TYR A 54 14.49 8.59 17.64
N VAL A 55 15.46 9.13 18.39
CA VAL A 55 16.75 9.47 17.85
C VAL A 55 17.13 8.12 17.29
N LEU A 56 16.95 7.99 15.98
CA LEU A 56 17.71 7.03 15.24
C LEU A 56 19.13 7.49 15.50
N GLU A 57 19.70 7.04 16.65
CA GLU A 57 21.12 7.02 16.81
C GLU A 57 21.61 6.56 15.44
N GLN A 58 22.63 7.21 14.92
CA GLN A 58 23.29 6.86 13.66
C GLN A 58 23.91 5.45 13.77
N LYS A 59 23.07 4.48 14.10
CA LYS A 59 23.35 3.07 13.95
C LYS A 59 23.37 2.85 12.48
N LYS A 60 24.58 2.66 11.92
CA LYS A 60 24.92 2.21 10.58
C LYS A 60 23.68 2.15 9.69
N THR A 61 23.54 3.08 8.76
CA THR A 61 22.43 3.10 7.81
C THR A 61 22.38 1.73 7.13
N VAL A 62 21.56 0.83 7.64
CA VAL A 62 21.32 -0.46 6.98
C VAL A 62 20.63 -0.09 5.69
N HIS A 63 21.28 -0.36 4.57
CA HIS A 63 20.66 -0.11 3.27
C HIS A 63 19.42 -1.01 3.21
N ILE A 64 18.25 -0.46 2.91
CA ILE A 64 16.99 -1.19 2.97
C ILE A 64 17.04 -2.48 2.12
N LEU A 65 17.80 -2.49 1.02
CA LEU A 65 18.00 -3.67 0.17
C LEU A 65 18.66 -4.83 0.91
N ASP A 66 19.59 -4.55 1.83
CA ASP A 66 20.29 -5.58 2.60
C ASP A 66 19.38 -6.17 3.68
N ALA A 67 18.38 -5.39 4.10
CA ALA A 67 17.38 -5.81 5.08
C ALA A 67 16.19 -6.57 4.45
N MET A 68 16.11 -6.64 3.11
CA MET A 68 15.00 -7.31 2.40
C MET A 68 15.41 -8.71 1.94
N HIS A 69 14.62 -9.71 2.30
CA HIS A 69 14.87 -11.12 2.00
C HIS A 69 13.70 -11.72 1.23
N ILE A 70 13.99 -12.41 0.12
CA ILE A 70 12.97 -13.12 -0.66
C ILE A 70 12.85 -14.54 -0.11
N GLN A 71 11.70 -14.87 0.46
CA GLN A 71 11.41 -16.18 1.03
C GLN A 71 10.74 -17.11 0.00
N HIS A 72 9.93 -16.54 -0.92
CA HIS A 72 9.26 -17.26 -2.00
C HIS A 72 9.24 -16.41 -3.28
N GLY A 73 9.17 -17.05 -4.46
CA GLY A 73 9.03 -16.35 -5.75
C GLY A 73 10.32 -15.71 -6.27
N LYS A 74 11.49 -16.21 -5.88
CA LYS A 74 12.80 -15.70 -6.36
C LYS A 74 12.89 -15.81 -7.88
N GLY A 75 13.30 -14.71 -8.52
CA GLY A 75 13.46 -14.65 -10.00
C GLY A 75 12.17 -14.32 -10.75
N MET A 76 11.03 -14.12 -10.09
CA MET A 76 9.80 -13.69 -10.75
C MET A 76 9.89 -12.27 -11.29
N SER A 77 9.29 -12.04 -12.47
CA SER A 77 9.12 -10.70 -13.04
C SER A 77 7.66 -10.29 -12.98
N PHE A 78 7.44 -9.02 -12.58
CA PHE A 78 6.13 -8.39 -12.45
C PHE A 78 5.90 -7.29 -13.50
N ALA A 79 6.85 -7.08 -14.41
CA ALA A 79 6.73 -6.09 -15.47
C ALA A 79 5.48 -6.34 -16.34
N GLY A 80 4.69 -5.29 -16.56
CA GLY A 80 3.45 -5.34 -17.34
C GLY A 80 2.27 -6.05 -16.69
N LYS A 81 2.46 -6.67 -15.52
CA LYS A 81 1.39 -7.35 -14.78
C LYS A 81 0.61 -6.37 -13.90
N LYS A 82 -0.60 -6.75 -13.53
CA LYS A 82 -1.29 -6.18 -12.37
C LYS A 82 -0.73 -6.82 -11.11
N VAL A 83 -0.36 -6.03 -10.12
CA VAL A 83 0.28 -6.53 -8.91
C VAL A 83 -0.38 -5.93 -7.67
N ALA A 84 -0.58 -6.75 -6.64
CA ALA A 84 -0.96 -6.30 -5.31
C ALA A 84 0.18 -6.58 -4.32
N LEU A 85 0.67 -5.52 -3.69
CA LEU A 85 1.64 -5.56 -2.59
C LEU A 85 0.88 -5.51 -1.27
N VAL A 86 0.85 -6.64 -0.56
CA VAL A 86 0.15 -6.79 0.72
C VAL A 86 1.18 -6.68 1.86
N ALA A 87 1.10 -5.62 2.65
CA ALA A 87 1.87 -5.54 3.89
C ALA A 87 1.21 -6.39 4.97
N HIS A 88 2.00 -7.21 5.64
CA HIS A 88 1.55 -8.19 6.62
C HIS A 88 2.36 -8.09 7.91
N TRP A 89 1.65 -8.19 9.02
CA TRP A 89 2.25 -8.25 10.34
C TRP A 89 1.51 -9.28 11.21
N ASP A 90 2.24 -10.23 11.78
CA ASP A 90 1.72 -11.20 12.72
C ASP A 90 2.76 -11.52 13.80
N PRO A 91 2.41 -11.49 15.11
CA PRO A 91 3.35 -11.73 16.20
C PRO A 91 3.91 -13.16 16.23
N GLN A 92 3.18 -14.14 15.70
CA GLN A 92 3.58 -15.55 15.59
C GLN A 92 4.28 -15.89 14.28
N ALA A 93 4.45 -14.90 13.37
CA ALA A 93 4.99 -15.12 12.03
C ALA A 93 4.15 -16.09 11.17
N CYS A 94 2.85 -16.10 11.36
CA CYS A 94 1.90 -16.94 10.64
C CYS A 94 1.13 -16.12 9.61
N ILE A 95 0.57 -16.79 8.61
CA ILE A 95 -0.35 -16.20 7.64
C ILE A 95 -1.74 -16.72 7.96
N ASP A 96 -2.57 -15.85 8.51
CA ASP A 96 -3.94 -16.19 8.88
C ASP A 96 -4.82 -16.54 7.67
N PRO A 97 -5.84 -17.39 7.83
CA PRO A 97 -6.74 -17.78 6.75
C PRO A 97 -7.42 -16.59 6.04
N TYR A 98 -7.73 -15.51 6.77
CA TYR A 98 -8.36 -14.32 6.17
C TYR A 98 -7.41 -13.57 5.22
N VAL A 99 -6.10 -13.58 5.48
CA VAL A 99 -5.08 -13.00 4.60
C VAL A 99 -5.00 -13.79 3.28
N CYS A 100 -5.06 -15.13 3.39
CA CYS A 100 -5.14 -16.01 2.21
C CYS A 100 -6.45 -15.81 1.44
N PHE A 101 -7.57 -15.62 2.12
CA PHE A 101 -8.85 -15.32 1.50
C PHE A 101 -8.78 -13.99 0.71
N TYR A 102 -8.21 -12.97 1.33
CA TYR A 102 -8.00 -11.68 0.69
C TYR A 102 -7.07 -11.78 -0.55
N ALA A 103 -5.95 -12.49 -0.41
CA ALA A 103 -5.03 -12.72 -1.51
C ALA A 103 -5.69 -13.43 -2.70
N ARG A 104 -6.52 -14.45 -2.43
CA ARG A 104 -7.29 -15.15 -3.48
C ARG A 104 -8.25 -14.22 -4.21
N ALA A 105 -8.98 -13.38 -3.47
CA ALA A 105 -9.88 -12.39 -4.08
C ALA A 105 -9.14 -11.41 -5.01
N LEU A 106 -7.90 -11.04 -4.70
CA LEU A 106 -7.05 -10.24 -5.57
C LEU A 106 -6.58 -11.05 -6.80
N LYS A 107 -6.21 -12.33 -6.62
CA LYS A 107 -5.86 -13.23 -7.73
C LYS A 107 -7.01 -13.44 -8.69
N ASP A 108 -8.23 -13.59 -8.18
CA ASP A 108 -9.45 -13.76 -9.01
C ASP A 108 -9.72 -12.53 -9.90
N MET A 109 -9.21 -11.36 -9.52
CA MET A 109 -9.21 -10.15 -10.35
C MET A 109 -8.01 -10.04 -11.31
N GLY A 110 -7.16 -11.06 -11.37
CA GLY A 110 -5.99 -11.11 -12.25
C GLY A 110 -4.74 -10.44 -11.71
N TYR A 111 -4.65 -10.18 -10.41
CA TYR A 111 -3.43 -9.64 -9.80
C TYR A 111 -2.45 -10.76 -9.43
N ALA A 112 -1.17 -10.54 -9.70
CA ALA A 112 -0.11 -11.23 -8.99
C ALA A 112 -0.01 -10.64 -7.59
N VAL A 113 0.02 -11.50 -6.56
CA VAL A 113 0.00 -11.06 -5.17
C VAL A 113 1.36 -11.27 -4.52
N VAL A 114 1.95 -10.19 -4.03
CA VAL A 114 3.22 -10.17 -3.32
C VAL A 114 2.99 -9.82 -1.86
N LEU A 115 3.33 -10.73 -0.96
CA LEU A 115 3.26 -10.50 0.48
C LEU A 115 4.58 -9.90 0.98
N THR A 116 4.49 -8.84 1.79
CA THR A 116 5.65 -8.25 2.46
C THR A 116 5.46 -8.29 3.96
N SER A 117 6.39 -8.90 4.69
CA SER A 117 6.31 -9.04 6.15
C SER A 117 7.44 -8.31 6.87
N ASP A 118 7.26 -8.01 8.15
CA ASP A 118 8.30 -7.46 9.02
C ASP A 118 9.23 -8.53 9.61
N ARG A 119 8.99 -9.80 9.31
CA ARG A 119 9.76 -10.96 9.76
C ARG A 119 9.63 -12.13 8.80
N GLU A 120 10.52 -13.09 8.95
CA GLU A 120 10.42 -14.38 8.27
C GLU A 120 9.15 -15.13 8.71
N LEU A 121 8.40 -15.66 7.74
CA LEU A 121 7.10 -16.29 7.98
C LEU A 121 7.21 -17.82 8.03
N GLN A 122 6.36 -18.44 8.82
CA GLN A 122 6.12 -19.88 8.80
C GLN A 122 5.21 -20.21 7.61
N LEU A 123 5.77 -20.78 6.55
CA LEU A 123 5.04 -21.05 5.32
C LEU A 123 4.48 -22.48 5.31
N THR A 124 3.25 -22.59 4.82
CA THR A 124 2.58 -23.85 4.50
C THR A 124 2.30 -23.91 3.00
N GLU A 125 2.05 -25.09 2.46
CA GLU A 125 1.63 -25.24 1.04
C GLU A 125 0.38 -24.40 0.73
N ALA A 126 -0.58 -24.36 1.66
CA ALA A 126 -1.78 -23.56 1.53
C ALA A 126 -1.48 -22.07 1.44
N SER A 127 -0.55 -21.56 2.27
CA SER A 127 -0.14 -20.15 2.20
C SER A 127 0.67 -19.84 0.93
N LEU A 128 1.58 -20.72 0.53
CA LEU A 128 2.37 -20.57 -0.69
C LEU A 128 1.48 -20.45 -1.94
N SER A 129 0.37 -21.19 -1.99
CA SER A 129 -0.56 -21.11 -3.13
C SER A 129 -1.26 -19.75 -3.27
N CYS A 130 -1.31 -18.97 -2.19
CA CYS A 130 -1.99 -17.67 -2.17
C CYS A 130 -1.13 -16.52 -2.72
N PHE A 131 0.20 -16.66 -2.73
CA PHE A 131 1.13 -15.58 -3.06
C PHE A 131 2.09 -15.98 -4.18
N ASP A 132 2.36 -15.04 -5.08
CA ASP A 132 3.34 -15.22 -6.16
C ASP A 132 4.76 -14.94 -5.67
N ALA A 133 4.91 -14.04 -4.69
CA ALA A 133 6.17 -13.84 -3.99
C ALA A 133 5.93 -13.47 -2.53
N ILE A 134 6.87 -13.83 -1.66
CA ILE A 134 6.88 -13.48 -0.24
C ILE A 134 8.24 -12.90 0.08
N ILE A 135 8.25 -11.70 0.66
CA ILE A 135 9.42 -10.94 1.04
C ILE A 135 9.28 -10.55 2.50
N TRP A 136 10.36 -10.65 3.26
CA TRP A 136 10.38 -10.12 4.61
C TRP A 136 11.54 -9.15 4.81
N ARG A 137 11.41 -8.27 5.80
CA ARG A 137 12.44 -7.31 6.17
C ARG A 137 12.93 -7.54 7.59
N SER A 138 14.22 -7.37 7.80
CA SER A 138 14.85 -7.44 9.13
C SER A 138 15.03 -6.07 9.80
N CYS A 139 14.55 -4.98 9.17
CA CYS A 139 14.61 -3.62 9.70
C CYS A 139 13.28 -3.17 10.28
N LEU A 140 13.33 -2.19 11.19
CA LEU A 140 12.13 -1.56 11.74
C LEU A 140 11.39 -0.75 10.69
N GLY A 141 10.08 -0.64 10.84
CA GLY A 141 9.21 0.17 9.97
C GLY A 141 7.78 -0.37 9.95
N TYR A 142 6.94 0.29 9.16
CA TYR A 142 5.55 -0.04 8.92
C TYR A 142 5.33 -0.37 7.45
N ASP A 143 4.09 -0.47 7.01
CA ASP A 143 3.67 -0.85 5.65
C ASP A 143 4.48 -0.16 4.55
N PHE A 144 4.64 1.17 4.65
CA PHE A 144 5.41 1.95 3.65
C PHE A 144 6.88 1.53 3.55
N THR A 145 7.48 1.10 4.66
CA THR A 145 8.85 0.56 4.64
C THR A 145 8.89 -0.78 3.92
N SER A 146 7.89 -1.63 4.16
CA SER A 146 7.75 -2.93 3.51
C SER A 146 7.54 -2.76 2.00
N TRP A 147 6.62 -1.88 1.58
CA TRP A 147 6.36 -1.60 0.17
C TRP A 147 7.56 -0.98 -0.54
N LYS A 148 8.21 0.02 0.07
CA LYS A 148 9.44 0.61 -0.47
C LYS A 148 10.52 -0.45 -0.66
N GLY A 149 10.78 -1.24 0.38
CA GLY A 149 11.78 -2.30 0.32
C GLY A 149 11.47 -3.34 -0.76
N ALA A 150 10.21 -3.72 -0.93
CA ALA A 150 9.80 -4.63 -1.99
C ALA A 150 10.04 -4.05 -3.40
N LEU A 151 9.70 -2.77 -3.62
CA LEU A 151 9.96 -2.08 -4.89
C LEU A 151 11.46 -2.01 -5.23
N GLU A 152 12.30 -1.79 -4.23
CA GLU A 152 13.75 -1.76 -4.40
C GLU A 152 14.33 -3.17 -4.60
N LYS A 153 13.81 -4.19 -3.89
CA LYS A 153 14.27 -5.58 -3.99
C LYS A 153 13.82 -6.28 -5.26
N LEU A 154 12.64 -5.94 -5.76
CA LEU A 154 12.06 -6.44 -7.00
C LEU A 154 11.73 -5.26 -7.93
N PRO A 155 12.72 -4.70 -8.67
CA PRO A 155 12.51 -3.51 -9.50
C PRO A 155 11.45 -3.68 -10.59
N SER A 156 11.14 -4.92 -11.00
CA SER A 156 10.06 -5.22 -11.94
C SER A 156 8.66 -4.84 -11.42
N LEU A 157 8.49 -4.66 -10.10
CA LEU A 157 7.25 -4.15 -9.51
C LEU A 157 6.94 -2.71 -9.95
N ALA A 158 7.98 -1.86 -10.08
CA ALA A 158 7.82 -0.50 -10.58
C ALA A 158 7.42 -0.43 -12.07
N LEU A 159 7.52 -1.57 -12.78
CA LEU A 159 7.11 -1.72 -14.18
C LEU A 159 5.75 -2.41 -14.32
N ALA A 160 5.04 -2.65 -13.23
CA ALA A 160 3.67 -3.17 -13.24
C ALA A 160 2.73 -2.22 -14.02
N SER A 161 1.73 -2.76 -14.70
CA SER A 161 0.71 -1.97 -15.39
C SER A 161 -0.28 -1.33 -14.41
N GLU A 162 -0.56 -2.02 -13.30
CA GLU A 162 -1.34 -1.53 -12.18
C GLU A 162 -0.75 -2.08 -10.87
N LEU A 163 -0.62 -1.23 -9.86
CA LEU A 163 -0.03 -1.59 -8.58
C LEU A 163 -0.98 -1.21 -7.44
N ILE A 164 -1.36 -2.20 -6.65
CA ILE A 164 -2.13 -2.01 -5.42
C ILE A 164 -1.17 -2.05 -4.23
N PHE A 165 -1.23 -1.03 -3.38
CA PHE A 165 -0.68 -1.08 -2.02
C PHE A 165 -1.82 -1.32 -1.04
N THR A 166 -1.71 -2.37 -0.27
CA THR A 166 -2.71 -2.77 0.72
C THR A 166 -2.05 -3.46 1.91
N ASN A 167 -2.80 -3.69 2.96
CA ASN A 167 -2.32 -4.37 4.16
C ASN A 167 -3.36 -5.36 4.71
N ASP A 168 -2.96 -6.13 5.69
CA ASP A 168 -3.77 -7.14 6.36
C ASP A 168 -4.69 -6.58 7.47
N SER A 169 -4.67 -5.28 7.71
CA SER A 169 -5.63 -4.62 8.63
C SER A 169 -7.04 -4.57 8.07
N ILE A 170 -7.25 -4.99 6.82
CA ILE A 170 -8.55 -5.13 6.18
C ILE A 170 -9.07 -6.54 6.40
N PHE A 171 -10.22 -6.66 7.08
CA PHE A 171 -10.93 -7.93 7.17
C PHE A 171 -11.97 -8.03 6.04
N GLY A 172 -11.65 -8.77 4.99
CA GLY A 172 -12.51 -8.87 3.81
C GLY A 172 -11.80 -9.46 2.59
N PRO A 173 -12.38 -9.28 1.39
CA PRO A 173 -13.50 -8.40 1.04
C PRO A 173 -14.87 -8.96 1.46
N ILE A 174 -15.72 -8.11 2.04
CA ILE A 174 -17.13 -8.45 2.34
C ILE A 174 -18.00 -8.31 1.08
N HIS A 175 -17.62 -7.40 0.21
CA HIS A 175 -18.25 -7.16 -1.08
C HIS A 175 -17.22 -7.34 -2.20
N SER A 176 -17.70 -7.63 -3.40
CA SER A 176 -16.85 -7.82 -4.58
C SER A 176 -15.96 -6.59 -4.83
N LEU A 177 -14.64 -6.79 -4.79
CA LEU A 177 -13.68 -5.76 -5.22
C LEU A 177 -13.79 -5.49 -6.73
N TYR A 178 -14.23 -6.47 -7.51
CA TYR A 178 -14.42 -6.35 -8.95
C TYR A 178 -15.37 -5.21 -9.31
N ASP A 179 -16.48 -5.04 -8.58
CA ASP A 179 -17.45 -3.99 -8.84
C ASP A 179 -16.85 -2.61 -8.63
N VAL A 180 -16.06 -2.45 -7.58
CA VAL A 180 -15.34 -1.19 -7.31
C VAL A 180 -14.33 -0.90 -8.42
N HIS A 181 -13.53 -1.90 -8.82
CA HIS A 181 -12.56 -1.74 -9.90
C HIS A 181 -13.23 -1.41 -11.23
N THR A 182 -14.38 -2.02 -11.52
CA THR A 182 -15.18 -1.72 -12.74
C THR A 182 -15.63 -0.27 -12.75
N CYS A 183 -16.17 0.24 -11.63
CA CYS A 183 -16.53 1.65 -11.51
C CYS A 183 -15.32 2.57 -11.67
N MET A 184 -14.18 2.23 -11.05
CA MET A 184 -12.98 3.05 -11.10
C MET A 184 -12.30 3.02 -12.47
N ASN A 185 -12.42 1.91 -13.21
CA ASN A 185 -11.93 1.81 -14.58
C ASN A 185 -12.65 2.77 -15.52
N ALA A 186 -13.95 2.98 -15.33
CA ALA A 186 -14.72 3.94 -16.12
C ALA A 186 -14.29 5.40 -15.89
N LEU A 187 -13.60 5.70 -14.78
CA LEU A 187 -13.21 7.06 -14.40
C LEU A 187 -11.82 7.49 -14.89
N GLN A 188 -11.08 6.61 -15.56
CA GLN A 188 -9.76 6.91 -16.16
C GLN A 188 -8.83 7.68 -15.20
N CYS A 189 -8.74 7.26 -13.94
CA CYS A 189 -7.86 7.89 -12.94
C CYS A 189 -6.58 7.07 -12.75
N ASP A 190 -5.46 7.76 -12.54
CA ASP A 190 -4.14 7.14 -12.37
C ASP A 190 -3.89 6.67 -10.95
N PHE A 191 -4.61 7.27 -9.99
CA PHE A 191 -4.47 6.98 -8.56
C PHE A 191 -5.81 7.12 -7.84
N TRP A 192 -6.13 6.12 -7.00
CA TRP A 192 -7.32 6.15 -6.16
C TRP A 192 -7.18 5.25 -4.92
N GLY A 193 -8.08 5.42 -3.95
CA GLY A 193 -8.13 4.58 -2.76
C GLY A 193 -9.55 4.30 -2.31
N LEU A 194 -9.75 3.21 -1.57
CA LEU A 194 -11.07 2.78 -1.10
C LEU A 194 -11.63 3.65 0.03
N SER A 195 -10.78 4.23 0.84
CA SER A 195 -11.21 4.97 2.03
C SER A 195 -10.42 6.26 2.22
N SER A 196 -11.07 7.20 2.86
CA SER A 196 -10.46 8.48 3.26
C SER A 196 -10.80 8.81 4.70
N SER A 197 -9.99 9.63 5.32
CA SER A 197 -10.21 10.15 6.66
C SER A 197 -10.06 11.68 6.69
N ASN A 198 -10.82 12.31 7.56
CA ASN A 198 -10.75 13.75 7.87
C ASN A 198 -10.17 14.00 9.26
N GLU A 199 -9.61 13.00 9.92
CA GLU A 199 -9.23 13.09 11.33
C GLU A 199 -8.31 14.27 11.65
N ARG A 200 -7.43 14.64 10.73
CA ARG A 200 -6.59 15.86 10.84
C ARG A 200 -6.72 16.75 9.60
N GLN A 201 -6.59 16.13 8.43
CA GLN A 201 -6.79 16.71 7.10
C GLN A 201 -7.34 15.60 6.21
N LEU A 202 -8.07 15.96 5.15
CA LEU A 202 -8.55 14.96 4.20
C LEU A 202 -7.37 14.24 3.57
N HIS A 203 -7.32 12.92 3.73
CA HIS A 203 -6.31 12.05 3.13
C HIS A 203 -6.89 10.69 2.77
N LEU A 204 -6.28 10.01 1.80
CA LEU A 204 -6.55 8.60 1.54
C LEU A 204 -5.88 7.76 2.63
N GLN A 205 -6.60 6.76 3.09
CA GLN A 205 -6.06 5.78 4.02
C GLN A 205 -5.26 4.72 3.27
N SER A 206 -4.16 4.27 3.88
CA SER A 206 -3.22 3.31 3.27
C SER A 206 -3.74 1.88 3.19
N PHE A 207 -4.99 1.62 3.58
CA PHE A 207 -5.54 0.27 3.55
C PHE A 207 -5.67 -0.31 2.14
N TYR A 208 -5.95 0.53 1.14
CA TYR A 208 -6.08 0.11 -0.25
C TYR A 208 -5.86 1.31 -1.18
N LEU A 209 -4.72 1.33 -1.83
CA LEU A 209 -4.30 2.38 -2.77
C LEU A 209 -3.96 1.76 -4.11
N VAL A 210 -4.51 2.27 -5.19
CA VAL A 210 -4.29 1.77 -6.55
C VAL A 210 -3.59 2.81 -7.39
N PHE A 211 -2.51 2.40 -8.05
CA PHE A 211 -1.73 3.19 -8.99
C PHE A 211 -1.79 2.52 -10.35
N ARG A 212 -2.06 3.29 -11.40
CA ARG A 212 -2.11 2.83 -12.79
C ARG A 212 -1.02 3.52 -13.58
N LYS A 213 -0.42 2.77 -14.48
CA LYS A 213 0.49 3.31 -15.47
C LYS A 213 -0.32 3.53 -16.75
N ASN A 214 -0.54 4.79 -17.11
CA ASN A 214 -1.06 5.20 -18.41
C ASN A 214 0.01 5.17 -19.48
#